data_c3a90bd27ddb32b3c7861ec64469cf2f
#
_entry.id   c3a90bd27ddb32b3c7861ec64469cf2f
#
_cell.length_a   1.000
_cell.length_b   1.000
_cell.length_c   1.000
_cell.angle_alpha   90.00
_cell.angle_beta   90.00
_cell.angle_gamma   90.00
#
_symmetry.space_group_name_H-M   'P 1'
#
loop_
_entity.id
_entity.type
_entity.pdbx_description
1 polymer ?
#
loop_
_entity_poly.entity_id
_entity_poly.type
_entity_poly.pdbx_seq_one_letter_code
_entity_poly.pdbx_strand_id
1 'polypeptide(L)'
;DNAPLQRDQKDVTFGAFANNIFDISDNWILETGLRADYNTDFGFFPLPRISLLYKNNSGFSSRIGGGLGYKIPDIFTEEAEYINFENVLAINKSTVDAERSYGVNFDLNYQTRLSDEIGFSINQLFYVTAINDGLLLNSTDNGLFQFENATDEIFSKGAETNIKFTYKDFRWFLNYALIDTKLNYLPGNPQKPLTAKHNAGSVLMYESEKWRIGYETFYTGKQFLSNGTETTDFVTMGLLVMRNFKLGSVFVNFENFTDRRQSRFSPLVLPPHENPVFPEIYAPTDGFIFSVGLIIKPFGNEHHD
;
A
#
# COMPACT_ATOMS: atom_id res chain seq x y z
N ASP A 1 -34.88 -4.00 22.83
CA ASP A 1 -35.16 -3.24 21.59
C ASP A 1 -33.85 -2.61 21.12
N ASN A 2 -33.08 -3.35 20.30
CA ASN A 2 -31.92 -2.77 19.61
C ASN A 2 -32.43 -2.05 18.36
N ALA A 3 -32.92 -0.81 18.53
CA ALA A 3 -33.11 0.05 17.38
C ALA A 3 -31.75 0.21 16.68
N PRO A 4 -31.67 0.05 15.35
CA PRO A 4 -30.38 0.24 14.63
C PRO A 4 -29.88 1.64 14.91
N LEU A 5 -28.60 1.77 15.32
CA LEU A 5 -27.95 3.06 15.50
C LEU A 5 -28.04 3.84 14.18
N GLN A 6 -28.80 4.94 14.20
CA GLN A 6 -28.90 5.79 13.02
C GLN A 6 -27.56 6.50 12.84
N ARG A 7 -26.92 6.25 11.72
CA ARG A 7 -25.65 6.86 11.32
C ARG A 7 -25.89 7.65 10.03
N ASP A 8 -25.81 8.95 10.12
CA ASP A 8 -25.85 9.84 8.94
C ASP A 8 -24.54 10.62 8.92
N GLN A 9 -23.74 10.37 7.90
CA GLN A 9 -22.49 11.09 7.69
C GLN A 9 -22.59 11.83 6.37
N LYS A 10 -22.49 13.16 6.43
CA LYS A 10 -22.46 14.02 5.27
C LYS A 10 -21.31 15.00 5.42
N ASP A 11 -20.38 14.95 4.46
CA ASP A 11 -19.22 15.82 4.43
C ASP A 11 -19.21 16.60 3.12
N VAL A 12 -18.92 17.90 3.21
CA VAL A 12 -18.76 18.78 2.05
C VAL A 12 -17.42 19.48 2.18
N THR A 13 -16.59 19.33 1.15
CA THR A 13 -15.28 19.96 1.08
C THR A 13 -15.17 20.81 -0.16
N PHE A 14 -14.73 22.05 -0.01
CA PHE A 14 -14.38 22.97 -1.09
C PHE A 14 -12.87 23.09 -1.13
N GLY A 15 -12.28 22.92 -2.31
CA GLY A 15 -10.83 22.97 -2.47
C GLY A 15 -10.41 23.78 -3.68
N ALA A 16 -9.30 24.48 -3.54
CA ALA A 16 -8.60 25.15 -4.63
C ALA A 16 -7.11 24.79 -4.57
N PHE A 17 -6.47 24.68 -5.72
CA PHE A 17 -5.05 24.40 -5.78
C PHE A 17 -4.35 25.20 -6.87
N ALA A 18 -3.06 25.43 -6.64
CA ALA A 18 -2.13 25.95 -7.63
C ALA A 18 -0.85 25.10 -7.57
N ASN A 19 -0.35 24.72 -8.73
CA ASN A 19 0.92 24.01 -8.86
C ASN A 19 1.78 24.72 -9.91
N ASN A 20 3.09 24.80 -9.64
CA ASN A 20 4.02 25.37 -10.58
C ASN A 20 5.30 24.54 -10.63
N ILE A 21 5.87 24.43 -11.83
CA ILE A 21 7.15 23.78 -12.11
C ILE A 21 8.11 24.84 -12.63
N PHE A 22 9.23 24.97 -11.94
CA PHE A 22 10.29 25.91 -12.30
C PHE A 22 11.52 25.12 -12.79
N ASP A 23 11.85 25.28 -14.05
CA ASP A 23 13.14 24.83 -14.59
C ASP A 23 14.22 25.84 -14.14
N ILE A 24 14.89 25.55 -13.00
CA ILE A 24 15.95 26.40 -12.45
C ILE A 24 17.18 26.36 -13.37
N SER A 25 17.45 25.19 -13.93
CA SER A 25 18.50 24.95 -14.93
C SER A 25 18.19 23.65 -15.69
N ASP A 26 19.02 23.28 -16.66
CA ASP A 26 18.91 22.01 -17.43
C ASP A 26 18.89 20.77 -16.50
N ASN A 27 19.51 20.88 -15.34
CA ASN A 27 19.66 19.78 -14.40
C ASN A 27 18.74 19.87 -13.17
N TRP A 28 18.20 21.06 -12.84
CA TRP A 28 17.43 21.29 -11.62
C TRP A 28 16.02 21.76 -11.92
N ILE A 29 15.04 21.05 -11.37
CA ILE A 29 13.62 21.36 -11.49
C ILE A 29 13.03 21.46 -10.09
N LEU A 30 12.38 22.57 -9.79
CA LEU A 30 11.65 22.82 -8.56
C LEU A 30 10.14 22.75 -8.86
N GLU A 31 9.43 21.88 -8.16
CA GLU A 31 7.98 21.81 -8.16
C GLU A 31 7.47 22.36 -6.82
N THR A 32 6.52 23.29 -6.88
CA THR A 32 5.84 23.85 -5.71
C THR A 32 4.34 23.75 -5.91
N GLY A 33 3.62 23.30 -4.91
CA GLY A 33 2.17 23.23 -4.92
C GLY A 33 1.59 23.76 -3.62
N LEU A 34 0.46 24.41 -3.73
CA LEU A 34 -0.37 24.77 -2.60
C LEU A 34 -1.81 24.38 -2.92
N ARG A 35 -2.38 23.56 -2.07
CA ARG A 35 -3.81 23.26 -2.05
C ARG A 35 -4.39 23.78 -0.74
N ALA A 36 -5.56 24.36 -0.81
CA ALA A 36 -6.30 24.85 0.35
C ALA A 36 -7.71 24.27 0.29
N ASP A 37 -8.05 23.45 1.26
CA ASP A 37 -9.36 22.82 1.39
C ASP A 37 -10.08 23.39 2.61
N TYR A 38 -11.38 23.56 2.48
CA TYR A 38 -12.28 23.89 3.57
C TYR A 38 -13.37 22.83 3.66
N ASN A 39 -13.36 22.07 4.75
CA ASN A 39 -14.45 21.14 5.09
C ASN A 39 -15.42 21.82 6.04
N THR A 40 -16.72 21.61 5.83
CA THR A 40 -17.78 22.29 6.59
C THR A 40 -17.79 21.95 8.09
N ASP A 41 -17.29 20.76 8.43
CA ASP A 41 -17.31 20.24 9.80
C ASP A 41 -15.92 20.34 10.49
N PHE A 42 -14.84 20.15 9.72
CA PHE A 42 -13.47 20.05 10.24
C PHE A 42 -12.59 21.27 9.92
N GLY A 43 -13.13 22.27 9.20
CA GLY A 43 -12.47 23.55 8.99
C GLY A 43 -11.45 23.57 7.85
N PHE A 44 -10.38 24.35 8.01
CA PHE A 44 -9.42 24.68 6.95
C PHE A 44 -8.15 23.86 6.98
N PHE A 45 -7.72 23.37 5.80
CA PHE A 45 -6.54 22.55 5.60
C PHE A 45 -5.62 23.17 4.53
N PRO A 46 -4.54 23.88 4.93
CA PRO A 46 -3.50 24.27 3.99
C PRO A 46 -2.57 23.10 3.72
N LEU A 47 -2.34 22.77 2.46
CA LEU A 47 -1.59 21.61 2.01
C LEU A 47 -0.46 22.03 1.06
N PRO A 48 0.62 22.64 1.59
CA PRO A 48 1.79 22.95 0.80
C PRO A 48 2.54 21.65 0.42
N ARG A 49 3.13 21.67 -0.78
CA ARG A 49 4.04 20.64 -1.27
C ARG A 49 5.22 21.29 -1.96
N ILE A 50 6.40 20.73 -1.74
CA ILE A 50 7.62 21.13 -2.42
C ILE A 50 8.41 19.90 -2.86
N SER A 51 9.02 19.95 -4.04
CA SER A 51 9.88 18.89 -4.56
C SER A 51 10.99 19.48 -5.40
N LEU A 52 12.22 19.07 -5.14
CA LEU A 52 13.41 19.45 -5.90
C LEU A 52 13.97 18.20 -6.59
N LEU A 53 14.00 18.22 -7.91
CA LEU A 53 14.58 17.19 -8.74
C LEU A 53 15.91 17.66 -9.32
N TYR A 54 16.93 16.83 -9.16
CA TYR A 54 18.17 16.89 -9.92
C TYR A 54 18.19 15.77 -10.95
N LYS A 55 18.59 16.04 -12.17
CA LYS A 55 18.83 15.04 -13.23
C LYS A 55 20.05 15.40 -14.02
N ASN A 56 20.77 14.38 -14.52
CA ASN A 56 21.87 14.57 -15.44
C ASN A 56 21.72 13.71 -16.71
N ASN A 57 22.58 13.95 -17.68
CA ASN A 57 22.54 13.22 -18.96
C ASN A 57 23.14 11.80 -18.86
N SER A 58 23.71 11.40 -17.72
CA SER A 58 24.30 10.06 -17.53
C SER A 58 23.30 9.04 -16.96
N GLY A 59 22.00 9.38 -16.93
CA GLY A 59 20.93 8.50 -16.45
C GLY A 59 20.72 8.52 -14.94
N PHE A 60 21.39 9.42 -14.20
CA PHE A 60 21.16 9.62 -12.78
C PHE A 60 20.15 10.75 -12.54
N SER A 61 19.23 10.52 -11.60
CA SER A 61 18.38 11.56 -11.02
C SER A 61 18.16 11.33 -9.54
N SER A 62 17.93 12.41 -8.82
CA SER A 62 17.61 12.40 -7.39
C SER A 62 16.54 13.42 -7.11
N ARG A 63 15.60 13.06 -6.24
CA ARG A 63 14.52 13.94 -5.83
C ARG A 63 14.41 13.96 -4.31
N ILE A 64 14.25 15.15 -3.76
CA ILE A 64 13.79 15.34 -2.39
C ILE A 64 12.48 16.10 -2.42
N GLY A 65 11.49 15.64 -1.65
CA GLY A 65 10.19 16.27 -1.60
C GLY A 65 9.52 16.09 -0.24
N GLY A 66 8.53 16.94 0.01
CA GLY A 66 7.72 16.84 1.21
C GLY A 66 6.45 17.67 1.10
N GLY A 67 5.52 17.42 2.02
CA GLY A 67 4.24 18.11 2.04
C GLY A 67 3.40 17.72 3.24
N LEU A 68 2.25 18.39 3.33
CA LEU A 68 1.22 18.14 4.34
C LEU A 68 0.04 17.41 3.71
N GLY A 69 -0.65 16.60 4.52
CA GLY A 69 -1.87 15.89 4.16
C GLY A 69 -2.89 15.92 5.29
N TYR A 70 -4.12 15.56 4.99
CA TYR A 70 -5.17 15.35 5.98
C TYR A 70 -6.11 14.24 5.54
N LYS A 71 -6.84 13.68 6.50
CA LYS A 71 -7.95 12.74 6.25
C LYS A 71 -9.11 13.12 7.16
N ILE A 72 -10.29 13.28 6.54
CA ILE A 72 -11.54 13.49 7.30
C ILE A 72 -11.94 12.16 7.93
N PRO A 73 -12.28 12.15 9.24
CA PRO A 73 -12.75 10.95 9.92
C PRO A 73 -14.01 10.38 9.26
N ASP A 74 -14.01 9.07 9.05
CA ASP A 74 -15.19 8.34 8.62
C ASP A 74 -15.30 7.01 9.37
N ILE A 75 -16.49 6.39 9.35
CA ILE A 75 -16.73 5.12 10.04
C ILE A 75 -16.17 3.89 9.31
N PHE A 76 -15.72 4.06 8.06
CA PHE A 76 -15.21 2.95 7.23
C PHE A 76 -13.73 2.73 7.50
N THR A 77 -13.43 2.22 8.70
CA THR A 77 -12.08 1.82 9.12
C THR A 77 -11.98 0.30 9.19
N GLU A 78 -10.76 -0.23 9.09
CA GLU A 78 -10.52 -1.66 9.24
C GLU A 78 -11.05 -2.18 10.58
N GLU A 79 -10.85 -1.45 11.67
CA GLU A 79 -11.31 -1.82 13.00
C GLU A 79 -12.84 -1.94 13.08
N ALA A 80 -13.55 -1.01 12.44
CA ALA A 80 -15.02 -1.06 12.38
C ALA A 80 -15.51 -2.20 11.47
N GLU A 81 -14.79 -2.49 10.39
CA GLU A 81 -15.11 -3.61 9.49
C GLU A 81 -14.96 -4.96 10.19
N TYR A 82 -13.91 -5.15 11.01
CA TYR A 82 -13.73 -6.39 11.78
C TYR A 82 -14.90 -6.74 12.70
N ILE A 83 -15.62 -5.75 13.19
CA ILE A 83 -16.82 -5.95 14.01
C ILE A 83 -18.12 -5.76 13.20
N ASN A 84 -18.05 -5.84 11.86
CA ASN A 84 -19.17 -5.66 10.95
C ASN A 84 -19.96 -4.36 11.21
N PHE A 85 -19.27 -3.31 11.66
CA PHE A 85 -19.87 -2.03 12.08
C PHE A 85 -20.94 -2.18 13.18
N GLU A 86 -20.95 -3.29 13.92
CA GLU A 86 -21.88 -3.52 15.00
C GLU A 86 -21.56 -2.62 16.20
N ASN A 87 -22.59 -2.00 16.77
CA ASN A 87 -22.47 -1.14 17.95
C ASN A 87 -21.51 0.05 17.82
N VAL A 88 -21.10 0.41 16.60
CA VAL A 88 -20.25 1.56 16.33
C VAL A 88 -21.09 2.83 16.35
N LEU A 89 -20.74 3.79 17.19
CA LEU A 89 -21.38 5.10 17.27
C LEU A 89 -21.00 5.97 16.07
N ALA A 90 -21.88 6.91 15.72
CA ALA A 90 -21.53 7.95 14.76
C ALA A 90 -20.34 8.78 15.27
N ILE A 91 -19.51 9.27 14.36
CA ILE A 91 -18.38 10.14 14.69
C ILE A 91 -18.89 11.43 15.33
N ASN A 92 -18.39 11.73 16.51
CA ASN A 92 -18.70 12.98 17.20
C ASN A 92 -17.76 14.08 16.70
N LYS A 93 -18.23 14.88 15.75
CA LYS A 93 -17.47 15.97 15.12
C LYS A 93 -17.06 17.11 16.10
N SER A 94 -17.54 17.08 17.35
CA SER A 94 -17.12 18.04 18.38
C SER A 94 -15.94 17.57 19.24
N THR A 95 -15.61 16.28 19.18
CA THR A 95 -14.54 15.67 19.99
C THR A 95 -13.50 14.92 19.17
N VAL A 96 -13.78 14.72 17.89
CA VAL A 96 -12.85 14.04 16.96
C VAL A 96 -12.37 15.05 15.92
N ASP A 97 -11.08 15.20 15.82
CA ASP A 97 -10.42 16.03 14.82
C ASP A 97 -10.05 15.23 13.56
N ALA A 98 -9.82 15.93 12.45
CA ALA A 98 -9.29 15.32 11.24
C ALA A 98 -7.82 14.94 11.40
N GLU A 99 -7.44 13.77 10.92
CA GLU A 99 -6.04 13.36 10.87
C GLU A 99 -5.22 14.35 10.04
N ARG A 100 -4.02 14.67 10.52
CA ARG A 100 -3.06 15.54 9.83
C ARG A 100 -1.74 14.82 9.67
N SER A 101 -1.18 14.87 8.48
CA SER A 101 0.09 14.22 8.19
C SER A 101 1.11 15.19 7.62
N TYR A 102 2.37 14.91 7.89
CA TYR A 102 3.51 15.50 7.21
C TYR A 102 4.50 14.41 6.82
N GLY A 103 5.07 14.55 5.63
CA GLY A 103 5.98 13.56 5.10
C GLY A 103 7.10 14.19 4.29
N VAL A 104 8.25 13.52 4.33
CA VAL A 104 9.42 13.83 3.51
C VAL A 104 9.86 12.54 2.84
N ASN A 105 10.21 12.65 1.56
CA ASN A 105 10.79 11.55 0.80
C ASN A 105 12.05 12.00 0.06
N PHE A 106 12.96 11.05 -0.10
CA PHE A 106 14.19 11.23 -0.87
C PHE A 106 14.39 10.01 -1.76
N ASP A 107 14.50 10.21 -3.06
CA ASP A 107 14.75 9.15 -4.00
C ASP A 107 16.01 9.37 -4.84
N LEU A 108 16.64 8.25 -5.20
CA LEU A 108 17.79 8.14 -6.08
C LEU A 108 17.43 7.19 -7.20
N ASN A 109 17.57 7.63 -8.44
CA ASN A 109 17.33 6.82 -9.61
C ASN A 109 18.58 6.76 -10.47
N TYR A 110 18.89 5.59 -10.97
CA TYR A 110 19.93 5.40 -11.95
C TYR A 110 19.47 4.44 -13.03
N GLN A 111 19.59 4.85 -14.27
CA GLN A 111 19.26 4.04 -15.44
C GLN A 111 20.42 4.06 -16.43
N THR A 112 20.83 2.88 -16.89
CA THR A 112 21.93 2.74 -17.84
C THR A 112 21.76 1.50 -18.72
N ARG A 113 22.60 1.40 -19.75
CA ARG A 113 22.85 0.15 -20.47
C ARG A 113 24.18 -0.41 -20.02
N LEU A 114 24.18 -1.64 -19.48
CA LEU A 114 25.40 -2.35 -19.12
C LEU A 114 26.09 -2.93 -20.35
N SER A 115 25.32 -3.19 -21.41
CA SER A 115 25.79 -3.54 -22.76
C SER A 115 24.71 -3.15 -23.77
N ASP A 116 24.92 -3.37 -25.06
CA ASP A 116 23.93 -3.07 -26.11
C ASP A 116 22.61 -3.81 -25.91
N GLU A 117 22.63 -4.97 -25.25
CA GLU A 117 21.46 -5.79 -25.03
C GLU A 117 20.93 -5.74 -23.59
N ILE A 118 21.72 -5.27 -22.61
CA ILE A 118 21.36 -5.31 -21.20
C ILE A 118 21.06 -3.91 -20.68
N GLY A 119 19.79 -3.66 -20.38
CA GLY A 119 19.34 -2.48 -19.66
C GLY A 119 19.29 -2.74 -18.15
N PHE A 120 19.67 -1.73 -17.37
CA PHE A 120 19.63 -1.74 -15.91
C PHE A 120 19.01 -0.45 -15.38
N SER A 121 18.14 -0.58 -14.40
CA SER A 121 17.70 0.57 -13.61
C SER A 121 17.56 0.19 -12.15
N ILE A 122 17.88 1.15 -11.29
CA ILE A 122 17.69 1.07 -9.85
C ILE A 122 17.02 2.36 -9.35
N ASN A 123 16.04 2.19 -8.47
CA ASN A 123 15.44 3.25 -7.68
C ASN A 123 15.60 2.92 -6.21
N GLN A 124 16.09 3.87 -5.43
CA GLN A 124 16.15 3.79 -3.97
C GLN A 124 15.36 4.95 -3.39
N LEU A 125 14.29 4.61 -2.67
CA LEU A 125 13.45 5.56 -1.94
C LEU A 125 13.74 5.46 -0.45
N PHE A 126 13.77 6.62 0.23
CA PHE A 126 13.69 6.75 1.68
C PHE A 126 12.52 7.68 2.01
N TYR A 127 11.79 7.37 3.06
CA TYR A 127 10.68 8.21 3.48
C TYR A 127 10.53 8.25 5.00
N VAL A 128 9.95 9.34 5.47
CA VAL A 128 9.48 9.54 6.83
C VAL A 128 8.11 10.20 6.77
N THR A 129 7.16 9.68 7.52
CA THR A 129 5.80 10.23 7.62
C THR A 129 5.35 10.17 9.07
N ALA A 130 4.75 11.26 9.56
CA ALA A 130 4.06 11.29 10.83
C ALA A 130 2.59 11.66 10.61
N ILE A 131 1.70 11.01 11.34
CA ILE A 131 0.26 11.24 11.32
C ILE A 131 -0.16 11.58 12.73
N ASN A 132 -0.64 12.81 12.93
CA ASN A 132 -1.24 13.27 14.17
C ASN A 132 -2.75 13.06 14.13
N ASP A 133 -3.35 13.00 15.29
CA ASP A 133 -4.81 12.84 15.47
C ASP A 133 -5.36 11.59 14.77
N GLY A 134 -4.54 10.49 14.72
CA GLY A 134 -4.95 9.22 14.12
C GLY A 134 -6.28 8.73 14.70
N LEU A 135 -7.19 8.27 13.84
CA LEU A 135 -8.51 7.83 14.26
C LEU A 135 -8.43 6.42 14.87
N LEU A 136 -8.94 6.26 16.08
CA LEU A 136 -8.97 5.01 16.84
C LEU A 136 -10.41 4.63 17.16
N LEU A 137 -10.73 3.34 17.12
CA LEU A 137 -12.02 2.80 17.55
C LEU A 137 -11.87 2.14 18.93
N ASN A 138 -12.46 2.75 19.94
CA ASN A 138 -12.37 2.31 21.34
C ASN A 138 -13.71 1.78 21.84
N SER A 139 -13.69 0.72 22.67
CA SER A 139 -14.88 0.22 23.35
C SER A 139 -15.24 1.13 24.53
N THR A 140 -16.54 1.34 24.73
CA THR A 140 -17.09 2.03 25.90
C THR A 140 -17.56 1.04 26.94
N ASP A 141 -17.77 1.50 28.17
CA ASP A 141 -18.28 0.68 29.29
C ASP A 141 -19.64 0.03 29.01
N ASN A 142 -20.42 0.58 28.07
CA ASN A 142 -21.74 0.09 27.69
C ASN A 142 -21.73 -0.91 26.53
N GLY A 143 -20.55 -1.38 26.10
CA GLY A 143 -20.42 -2.31 24.98
C GLY A 143 -20.65 -1.69 23.59
N LEU A 144 -20.65 -0.37 23.50
CA LEU A 144 -20.62 0.38 22.24
C LEU A 144 -19.17 0.69 21.85
N PHE A 145 -18.94 1.06 20.60
CA PHE A 145 -17.66 1.52 20.12
C PHE A 145 -17.76 2.99 19.68
N GLN A 146 -16.78 3.77 20.06
CA GLN A 146 -16.69 5.18 19.66
C GLN A 146 -15.33 5.50 19.07
N PHE A 147 -15.32 6.49 18.18
CA PHE A 147 -14.09 7.02 17.59
C PHE A 147 -13.49 8.11 18.47
N GLU A 148 -12.17 8.06 18.61
CA GLU A 148 -11.35 9.03 19.33
C GLU A 148 -10.06 9.27 18.56
N ASN A 149 -9.42 10.42 18.77
CA ASN A 149 -8.08 10.64 18.22
C ASN A 149 -7.01 10.04 19.10
N ALA A 150 -5.96 9.53 18.47
CA ALA A 150 -4.74 9.15 19.15
C ALA A 150 -4.11 10.36 19.89
N THR A 151 -3.57 10.12 21.07
CA THR A 151 -2.98 11.17 21.89
C THR A 151 -1.57 11.57 21.46
N ASP A 152 -0.97 10.81 20.57
CA ASP A 152 0.37 11.03 20.01
C ASP A 152 0.42 10.49 18.57
N GLU A 153 1.49 10.75 17.86
CA GLU A 153 1.61 10.45 16.43
C GLU A 153 1.74 8.95 16.10
N ILE A 154 1.29 8.57 14.90
CA ILE A 154 1.71 7.37 14.22
C ILE A 154 2.92 7.74 13.37
N PHE A 155 4.07 7.16 13.66
CA PHE A 155 5.33 7.48 12.98
C PHE A 155 5.78 6.33 12.09
N SER A 156 5.94 6.60 10.80
CA SER A 156 6.40 5.64 9.80
C SER A 156 7.65 6.11 9.08
N LYS A 157 8.64 5.25 8.96
CA LYS A 157 9.84 5.46 8.14
C LYS A 157 10.19 4.19 7.40
N GLY A 158 10.82 4.35 6.25
CA GLY A 158 11.22 3.18 5.47
C GLY A 158 12.21 3.50 4.37
N ALA A 159 12.67 2.40 3.78
CA ALA A 159 13.52 2.40 2.60
C ALA A 159 12.98 1.36 1.61
N GLU A 160 12.91 1.72 0.33
CA GLU A 160 12.45 0.84 -0.72
C GLU A 160 13.45 0.84 -1.87
N THR A 161 13.88 -0.34 -2.30
CA THR A 161 14.79 -0.58 -3.40
C THR A 161 14.05 -1.29 -4.52
N ASN A 162 14.04 -0.72 -5.71
CA ASN A 162 13.48 -1.32 -6.91
C ASN A 162 14.58 -1.45 -7.96
N ILE A 163 14.82 -2.68 -8.45
CA ILE A 163 15.82 -2.98 -9.47
C ILE A 163 15.12 -3.63 -10.66
N LYS A 164 15.50 -3.21 -11.85
CA LYS A 164 15.02 -3.81 -13.10
C LYS A 164 16.20 -4.11 -14.02
N PHE A 165 16.25 -5.35 -14.50
CA PHE A 165 17.09 -5.77 -15.60
C PHE A 165 16.23 -6.07 -16.83
N THR A 166 16.72 -5.70 -17.99
CA THR A 166 16.14 -6.08 -19.30
C THR A 166 17.20 -6.72 -20.15
N TYR A 167 16.86 -7.87 -20.75
CA TYR A 167 17.73 -8.54 -21.71
C TYR A 167 16.85 -9.19 -22.80
N LYS A 168 16.88 -8.63 -24.02
CA LYS A 168 16.00 -9.07 -25.12
C LYS A 168 14.52 -9.13 -24.63
N ASP A 169 13.94 -10.31 -24.70
CA ASP A 169 12.55 -10.58 -24.28
C ASP A 169 12.41 -10.79 -22.78
N PHE A 170 13.50 -10.79 -22.01
CA PHE A 170 13.47 -11.00 -20.56
C PHE A 170 13.44 -9.68 -19.81
N ARG A 171 12.63 -9.62 -18.76
CA ARG A 171 12.59 -8.54 -17.76
C ARG A 171 12.61 -9.16 -16.39
N TRP A 172 13.50 -8.69 -15.54
CA TRP A 172 13.59 -9.13 -14.15
C TRP A 172 13.42 -7.92 -13.23
N PHE A 173 12.42 -7.98 -12.39
CA PHE A 173 12.12 -6.97 -11.38
C PHE A 173 12.42 -7.54 -10.01
N LEU A 174 13.16 -6.78 -9.22
CA LEU A 174 13.42 -7.07 -7.82
C LEU A 174 12.98 -5.87 -7.00
N ASN A 175 12.27 -6.12 -5.92
CA ASN A 175 11.94 -5.10 -4.95
C ASN A 175 12.25 -5.57 -3.53
N TYR A 176 12.63 -4.62 -2.68
CA TYR A 176 12.78 -4.83 -1.26
C TYR A 176 12.32 -3.59 -0.52
N ALA A 177 11.47 -3.77 0.50
CA ALA A 177 11.00 -2.71 1.36
C ALA A 177 11.32 -3.01 2.83
N LEU A 178 11.91 -2.03 3.50
CA LEU A 178 12.08 -1.96 4.95
C LEU A 178 11.12 -0.92 5.48
N ILE A 179 10.18 -1.33 6.34
CA ILE A 179 9.12 -0.49 6.89
C ILE A 179 9.17 -0.54 8.40
N ASP A 180 9.25 0.61 9.06
CA ASP A 180 9.23 0.74 10.52
C ASP A 180 8.14 1.76 10.90
N THR A 181 6.98 1.25 11.31
CA THR A 181 5.82 2.06 11.70
C THR A 181 5.54 1.86 13.19
N LYS A 182 5.57 2.95 13.96
CA LYS A 182 5.39 2.98 15.40
C LYS A 182 4.09 3.68 15.78
N LEU A 183 3.44 3.14 16.81
CA LEU A 183 2.27 3.72 17.45
C LEU A 183 2.72 4.45 18.71
N ASN A 184 3.11 5.73 18.57
CA ASN A 184 3.71 6.50 19.68
C ASN A 184 2.70 6.79 20.79
N TYR A 185 1.41 6.74 20.50
CA TYR A 185 0.33 6.92 21.47
C TYR A 185 0.14 5.72 22.42
N LEU A 186 0.83 4.59 22.16
CA LEU A 186 0.78 3.40 23.02
C LEU A 186 2.07 3.29 23.86
N PRO A 187 1.97 2.79 25.11
CA PRO A 187 3.14 2.58 25.96
C PRO A 187 4.19 1.68 25.29
N GLY A 188 5.44 2.14 25.28
CA GLY A 188 6.55 1.41 24.67
C GLY A 188 6.67 1.56 23.15
N ASN A 189 5.85 2.41 22.54
CA ASN A 189 5.87 2.71 21.08
C ASN A 189 5.93 1.43 20.24
N PRO A 190 4.95 0.54 20.36
CA PRO A 190 4.99 -0.74 19.66
C PRO A 190 4.95 -0.56 18.15
N GLN A 191 5.36 -1.59 17.45
CA GLN A 191 5.21 -1.70 16.00
C GLN A 191 3.72 -1.72 15.63
N LYS A 192 3.33 -1.04 14.56
CA LYS A 192 1.95 -1.14 14.05
C LYS A 192 1.65 -2.60 13.71
N PRO A 193 0.54 -3.17 14.23
CA PRO A 193 0.12 -4.52 13.89
C PRO A 193 -0.04 -4.74 12.37
N LEU A 194 0.07 -5.99 11.94
CA LEU A 194 -0.09 -6.44 10.56
C LEU A 194 0.78 -5.70 9.53
N THR A 195 1.91 -5.12 10.02
CA THR A 195 2.88 -4.42 9.18
C THR A 195 4.20 -5.18 9.20
N ALA A 196 4.49 -5.89 8.12
CA ALA A 196 5.76 -6.61 7.99
C ALA A 196 6.91 -5.63 7.84
N LYS A 197 7.94 -5.77 8.69
CA LYS A 197 9.13 -4.90 8.64
C LYS A 197 9.95 -5.12 7.38
N HIS A 198 9.99 -6.33 6.85
CA HIS A 198 10.76 -6.73 5.68
C HIS A 198 9.83 -7.34 4.64
N ASN A 199 9.80 -6.78 3.45
CA ASN A 199 9.10 -7.33 2.31
C ASN A 199 10.06 -7.40 1.13
N ALA A 200 10.00 -8.47 0.34
CA ALA A 200 10.79 -8.61 -0.86
C ALA A 200 9.97 -9.27 -1.97
N GLY A 201 10.25 -8.89 -3.20
CA GLY A 201 9.62 -9.48 -4.37
C GLY A 201 10.61 -9.70 -5.51
N SER A 202 10.37 -10.71 -6.30
CA SER A 202 11.09 -11.01 -7.52
C SER A 202 10.11 -11.44 -8.58
N VAL A 203 10.10 -10.75 -9.73
CA VAL A 203 9.26 -11.10 -10.88
C VAL A 203 10.15 -11.23 -12.11
N LEU A 204 10.27 -12.45 -12.63
CA LEU A 204 10.96 -12.73 -13.88
C LEU A 204 9.95 -12.95 -14.99
N MET A 205 10.03 -12.14 -16.04
CA MET A 205 9.15 -12.18 -17.20
C MET A 205 9.92 -12.52 -18.46
N TYR A 206 9.37 -13.42 -19.26
CA TYR A 206 9.72 -13.62 -20.67
C TYR A 206 8.52 -13.17 -21.51
N GLU A 207 8.72 -12.25 -22.45
CA GLU A 207 7.66 -11.71 -23.29
C GLU A 207 8.13 -11.58 -24.74
N SER A 208 7.59 -12.47 -25.60
CA SER A 208 7.78 -12.45 -27.04
C SER A 208 6.42 -12.27 -27.74
N GLU A 209 6.43 -12.16 -29.07
CA GLU A 209 5.19 -12.09 -29.84
C GLU A 209 4.21 -13.25 -29.53
N LYS A 210 4.72 -14.46 -29.31
CA LYS A 210 3.94 -15.67 -29.14
C LYS A 210 3.73 -16.09 -27.70
N TRP A 211 4.63 -15.71 -26.78
CA TRP A 211 4.62 -16.20 -25.42
C TRP A 211 4.79 -15.07 -24.41
N ARG A 212 4.03 -15.16 -23.31
CA ARG A 212 4.25 -14.41 -22.08
C ARG A 212 4.34 -15.41 -20.94
N ILE A 213 5.50 -15.45 -20.27
CA ILE A 213 5.73 -16.33 -19.12
C ILE A 213 6.19 -15.41 -17.97
N GLY A 214 5.52 -15.50 -16.83
CA GLY A 214 5.86 -14.74 -15.63
C GLY A 214 6.01 -15.68 -14.44
N TYR A 215 7.14 -15.59 -13.77
CA TYR A 215 7.39 -16.25 -12.49
C TYR A 215 7.57 -15.20 -11.42
N GLU A 216 6.83 -15.34 -10.32
CA GLU A 216 6.86 -14.40 -9.21
C GLU A 216 7.11 -15.09 -7.89
N THR A 217 7.80 -14.39 -7.01
CA THR A 217 8.07 -14.82 -5.64
C THR A 217 7.99 -13.60 -4.74
N PHE A 218 7.18 -13.68 -3.68
CA PHE A 218 7.04 -12.63 -2.69
C PHE A 218 7.32 -13.18 -1.30
N TYR A 219 8.21 -12.51 -0.58
CA TYR A 219 8.52 -12.74 0.83
C TYR A 219 7.84 -11.68 1.68
N THR A 220 7.08 -12.10 2.67
CA THR A 220 6.53 -11.25 3.72
C THR A 220 7.19 -11.65 5.04
N GLY A 221 7.88 -10.70 5.66
CA GLY A 221 8.54 -10.90 6.94
C GLY A 221 7.55 -11.03 8.09
N LYS A 222 8.08 -11.31 9.26
CA LYS A 222 7.29 -11.38 10.48
C LYS A 222 6.58 -10.07 10.76
N GLN A 223 5.37 -10.17 11.32
CA GLN A 223 4.50 -9.07 11.70
C GLN A 223 4.16 -9.23 13.19
N PHE A 224 3.61 -8.19 13.78
CA PHE A 224 3.00 -8.28 15.11
C PHE A 224 1.48 -8.30 14.98
N LEU A 225 0.83 -9.13 15.78
CA LEU A 225 -0.60 -9.05 16.00
C LEU A 225 -0.92 -7.92 17.00
N SER A 226 -2.17 -7.51 17.11
CA SER A 226 -2.59 -6.46 18.04
C SER A 226 -2.30 -6.80 19.52
N ASN A 227 -2.21 -8.09 19.87
CA ASN A 227 -1.83 -8.56 21.19
C ASN A 227 -0.31 -8.60 21.43
N GLY A 228 0.50 -8.14 20.47
CA GLY A 228 1.97 -8.15 20.53
C GLY A 228 2.63 -9.49 20.18
N THR A 229 1.86 -10.52 19.79
CA THR A 229 2.43 -11.79 19.33
C THR A 229 3.08 -11.63 17.96
N GLU A 230 4.30 -12.15 17.79
CA GLU A 230 5.01 -12.15 16.51
C GLU A 230 4.50 -13.30 15.62
N THR A 231 4.21 -13.01 14.36
CA THR A 231 3.75 -14.00 13.38
C THR A 231 4.93 -14.76 12.74
N THR A 232 4.61 -15.79 11.97
CA THR A 232 5.58 -16.46 11.08
C THR A 232 5.71 -15.65 9.78
N ASP A 233 6.93 -15.55 9.25
CA ASP A 233 7.18 -15.09 7.89
C ASP A 233 6.78 -16.16 6.85
N PHE A 234 6.55 -15.72 5.62
CA PHE A 234 6.15 -16.65 4.56
C PHE A 234 6.59 -16.17 3.16
N VAL A 235 6.62 -17.13 2.24
CA VAL A 235 6.89 -16.89 0.82
C VAL A 235 5.74 -17.44 0.00
N THR A 236 5.21 -16.63 -0.91
CA THR A 236 4.26 -17.06 -1.95
C THR A 236 4.94 -17.05 -3.31
N MET A 237 4.54 -17.96 -4.19
CA MET A 237 5.08 -18.09 -5.53
C MET A 237 3.96 -18.27 -6.53
N GLY A 238 4.10 -17.63 -7.70
CA GLY A 238 3.16 -17.71 -8.81
C GLY A 238 3.85 -17.97 -10.14
N LEU A 239 3.12 -18.58 -11.09
CA LEU A 239 3.57 -18.84 -12.45
C LEU A 239 2.42 -18.61 -13.43
N LEU A 240 2.63 -17.69 -14.37
CA LEU A 240 1.74 -17.46 -15.50
C LEU A 240 2.41 -17.98 -16.78
N VAL A 241 1.70 -18.76 -17.57
CA VAL A 241 2.11 -19.11 -18.94
C VAL A 241 0.97 -18.77 -19.89
N MET A 242 1.22 -17.84 -20.81
CA MET A 242 0.26 -17.40 -21.83
C MET A 242 0.84 -17.61 -23.22
N ARG A 243 0.03 -18.12 -24.12
CA ARG A 243 0.34 -18.20 -25.54
C ARG A 243 -0.61 -17.35 -26.36
N ASN A 244 -0.03 -16.48 -27.18
CA ASN A 244 -0.74 -15.60 -28.10
C ASN A 244 -0.94 -16.26 -29.46
N PHE A 245 -2.11 -16.06 -30.05
CA PHE A 245 -2.52 -16.46 -31.38
C PHE A 245 -3.09 -15.22 -32.11
N LYS A 246 -3.36 -15.35 -33.42
CA LYS A 246 -3.93 -14.23 -34.20
C LYS A 246 -5.27 -13.72 -33.66
N LEU A 247 -6.12 -14.59 -33.15
CA LEU A 247 -7.47 -14.26 -32.71
C LEU A 247 -7.63 -14.22 -31.19
N GLY A 248 -6.53 -14.25 -30.43
CA GLY A 248 -6.61 -14.20 -28.97
C GLY A 248 -5.46 -14.90 -28.26
N SER A 249 -5.66 -15.25 -27.02
CA SER A 249 -4.63 -15.89 -26.20
C SER A 249 -5.24 -16.95 -25.30
N VAL A 250 -4.47 -17.97 -24.98
CA VAL A 250 -4.79 -18.97 -23.95
C VAL A 250 -3.76 -18.83 -22.84
N PHE A 251 -4.21 -18.87 -21.59
CA PHE A 251 -3.28 -18.85 -20.47
C PHE A 251 -3.62 -19.88 -19.41
N VAL A 252 -2.61 -20.28 -18.68
CA VAL A 252 -2.70 -21.01 -17.42
C VAL A 252 -2.00 -20.18 -16.35
N ASN A 253 -2.60 -20.09 -15.17
CA ASN A 253 -2.08 -19.36 -14.04
C ASN A 253 -2.07 -20.25 -12.80
N PHE A 254 -0.96 -20.26 -12.10
CA PHE A 254 -0.73 -20.97 -10.85
C PHE A 254 -0.42 -19.92 -9.78
N GLU A 255 -1.38 -19.61 -8.93
CA GLU A 255 -1.22 -18.69 -7.81
C GLU A 255 -0.89 -19.47 -6.55
N ASN A 256 0.02 -18.93 -5.75
CA ASN A 256 0.42 -19.53 -4.50
C ASN A 256 0.67 -21.05 -4.60
N PHE A 257 1.41 -21.49 -5.64
CA PHE A 257 1.58 -22.92 -5.94
C PHE A 257 2.37 -23.68 -4.84
N THR A 258 2.99 -22.96 -3.90
CA THR A 258 3.58 -23.52 -2.67
C THR A 258 2.54 -23.78 -1.59
N ASP A 259 1.28 -23.42 -1.81
CA ASP A 259 0.14 -23.58 -0.90
C ASP A 259 0.42 -22.99 0.49
N ARG A 260 0.96 -21.77 0.52
CA ARG A 260 1.23 -21.02 1.76
C ARG A 260 -0.03 -20.32 2.22
N ARG A 261 -0.59 -20.75 3.33
CA ARG A 261 -1.82 -20.18 3.90
C ARG A 261 -1.76 -20.17 5.41
N GLN A 262 -2.44 -19.21 6.03
CA GLN A 262 -2.42 -19.00 7.49
C GLN A 262 -2.83 -20.26 8.26
N SER A 263 -3.81 -21.02 7.78
CA SER A 263 -4.26 -22.25 8.42
C SER A 263 -3.18 -23.33 8.61
N ARG A 264 -2.02 -23.19 7.94
CA ARG A 264 -0.85 -24.04 8.15
C ARG A 264 0.08 -23.55 9.26
N PHE A 265 -0.08 -22.32 9.73
CA PHE A 265 0.76 -21.68 10.75
C PHE A 265 0.00 -21.48 12.06
N SER A 266 -1.28 -21.09 11.94
CA SER A 266 -2.17 -20.81 13.07
C SER A 266 -3.61 -21.13 12.71
N PRO A 267 -4.46 -21.47 13.70
CA PRO A 267 -5.87 -21.69 13.45
C PRO A 267 -6.53 -20.37 12.96
N LEU A 268 -7.52 -20.51 12.05
CA LEU A 268 -8.36 -19.40 11.58
C LEU A 268 -9.60 -19.19 12.46
N VAL A 269 -9.95 -20.21 13.24
CA VAL A 269 -11.09 -20.20 14.17
C VAL A 269 -10.65 -20.85 15.47
N LEU A 270 -10.85 -20.18 16.58
CA LEU A 270 -10.60 -20.71 17.93
C LEU A 270 -11.89 -21.20 18.57
N PRO A 271 -11.81 -22.31 19.37
CA PRO A 271 -12.97 -22.81 20.11
C PRO A 271 -13.38 -21.85 21.25
N PRO A 272 -14.65 -21.99 21.77
CA PRO A 272 -15.61 -23.03 21.39
C PRO A 272 -16.33 -22.68 20.07
N HIS A 273 -16.56 -23.70 19.22
CA HIS A 273 -17.19 -23.48 17.92
C HIS A 273 -18.65 -23.01 17.99
N GLU A 274 -19.29 -23.10 19.13
CA GLU A 274 -20.62 -22.54 19.41
C GLU A 274 -20.57 -21.01 19.59
N ASN A 275 -19.41 -20.47 19.96
CA ASN A 275 -19.13 -19.04 20.04
C ASN A 275 -17.69 -18.79 19.56
N PRO A 276 -17.43 -18.86 18.24
CA PRO A 276 -16.09 -18.87 17.69
C PRO A 276 -15.40 -17.50 17.82
N VAL A 277 -14.09 -17.54 18.07
CA VAL A 277 -13.22 -16.37 18.00
C VAL A 277 -12.38 -16.48 16.72
N PHE A 278 -12.33 -15.40 15.97
CA PHE A 278 -11.55 -15.30 14.73
C PHE A 278 -10.27 -14.50 15.01
N PRO A 279 -9.09 -15.14 14.95
CA PRO A 279 -7.81 -14.43 15.05
C PRO A 279 -7.59 -13.50 13.85
N GLU A 280 -6.70 -12.53 14.04
CA GLU A 280 -6.26 -11.64 12.96
C GLU A 280 -5.67 -12.41 11.78
N ILE A 281 -5.98 -11.96 10.56
CA ILE A 281 -5.49 -12.55 9.33
C ILE A 281 -4.24 -11.79 8.90
N TYR A 282 -3.09 -12.49 8.86
CA TYR A 282 -1.78 -11.90 8.51
C TYR A 282 -1.10 -12.58 7.31
N ALA A 283 -1.64 -13.71 6.83
CA ALA A 283 -1.13 -14.46 5.71
C ALA A 283 -2.29 -14.87 4.78
N PRO A 284 -2.03 -15.30 3.55
CA PRO A 284 -3.09 -15.75 2.64
C PRO A 284 -4.01 -16.78 3.29
N THR A 285 -5.30 -16.65 3.10
CA THR A 285 -6.31 -17.65 3.51
C THR A 285 -6.50 -18.72 2.46
N ASP A 286 -6.38 -18.33 1.19
CA ASP A 286 -6.44 -19.23 0.05
C ASP A 286 -5.09 -19.89 -0.19
N GLY A 287 -5.14 -21.19 -0.51
CA GLY A 287 -3.97 -21.97 -0.85
C GLY A 287 -3.63 -21.88 -2.34
N PHE A 288 -3.19 -23.01 -2.90
CA PHE A 288 -2.92 -23.11 -4.32
C PHE A 288 -4.18 -22.91 -5.16
N ILE A 289 -4.11 -21.96 -6.11
CA ILE A 289 -5.17 -21.70 -7.09
C ILE A 289 -4.61 -21.98 -8.49
N PHE A 290 -5.37 -22.74 -9.26
CA PHE A 290 -5.11 -22.99 -10.66
C PHE A 290 -6.23 -22.41 -11.52
N SER A 291 -5.86 -21.58 -12.50
CA SER A 291 -6.83 -20.97 -13.42
C SER A 291 -6.41 -21.20 -14.88
N VAL A 292 -7.39 -21.39 -15.73
CA VAL A 292 -7.22 -21.43 -17.18
C VAL A 292 -8.15 -20.40 -17.80
N GLY A 293 -7.64 -19.62 -18.74
CA GLY A 293 -8.44 -18.61 -19.40
C GLY A 293 -8.18 -18.51 -20.91
N LEU A 294 -9.20 -18.02 -21.60
CA LEU A 294 -9.19 -17.73 -23.03
C LEU A 294 -9.54 -16.27 -23.25
N ILE A 295 -8.69 -15.55 -23.96
CA ILE A 295 -8.94 -14.19 -24.42
C ILE A 295 -9.23 -14.24 -25.91
N ILE A 296 -10.39 -13.76 -26.35
CA ILE A 296 -10.77 -13.70 -27.77
C ILE A 296 -10.72 -12.24 -28.22
N LYS A 297 -10.03 -11.97 -29.32
CA LYS A 297 -9.93 -10.67 -29.99
C LYS A 297 -10.60 -10.76 -31.36
N PRO A 298 -11.91 -10.53 -31.48
CA PRO A 298 -12.67 -10.79 -32.69
C PRO A 298 -12.27 -9.94 -33.90
N PHE A 299 -11.61 -8.78 -33.66
CA PHE A 299 -11.22 -7.85 -34.74
C PHE A 299 -9.69 -7.84 -35.00
N GLY A 300 -8.93 -8.76 -34.41
CA GLY A 300 -7.48 -8.79 -34.53
C GLY A 300 -6.78 -7.62 -33.82
N ASN A 301 -5.44 -7.67 -33.73
CA ASN A 301 -4.67 -6.46 -33.38
C ASN A 301 -4.50 -5.65 -34.65
N GLU A 302 -5.13 -4.46 -34.75
CA GLU A 302 -4.63 -3.42 -35.63
C GLU A 302 -3.28 -3.01 -35.05
N HIS A 303 -2.19 -3.35 -35.71
CA HIS A 303 -0.88 -2.74 -35.47
C HIS A 303 -1.03 -1.28 -35.88
N HIS A 304 -1.11 -0.38 -34.92
CA HIS A 304 -0.74 1.01 -35.17
C HIS A 304 0.79 1.01 -35.33
N ASP A 305 1.24 1.07 -36.59
CA ASP A 305 2.61 1.36 -37.01
C ASP A 305 3.03 2.76 -36.53
#